data_a4db20445893777c21c90fa5360620e2
#
_entry.id   a4db20445893777c21c90fa5360620e2
#
_cell.length_a   1.000
_cell.length_b   1.000
_cell.length_c   1.000
_cell.angle_alpha   90.00
_cell.angle_beta   90.00
_cell.angle_gamma   90.00
#
_symmetry.space_group_name_H-M   'P 1'
#
loop_
_entity.id
_entity.type
_entity.pdbx_description
1 polymer ?
#
loop_
_entity_poly.entity_id
_entity_poly.type
_entity_poly.pdbx_seq_one_letter_code
_entity_poly.pdbx_strand_id
1 'polypeptide(L)'
;MAYQNDSLFEWFEVSFGKKSSIVAGKEYPLGYFAAEALEIDDALLAELKELTQRGSEEFHVFLNARTASSAGMAVQELDRAWALIRQFPLYNKIPHWDGKRSAVSYMIHDLREDAAKHDRMLTVGTQENELLRRWQGRYSRMADDIKRFQYDVDDMLTDFFEELPSRRPEAYAAAFEECMESFREIYLQTEDKDDLAYMDERKDNFPVNISFVVERDQKTGLPFIAEKMTFEDLVSFLYMDLYRGMAVGNVARLCHNCDRWFLLTGAYDTVYCQRVAPGEETRTCRQVGAHRKEKEKNGKEFAYREYTKVYNRLKTWKYRGKLSAEEWNRRVAYIQDVKASFLAGGMSDAEYLEKLKQI
;
A
#
# COMPACT_ATOMS: atom_id res chain seq x y z
N MET A 1 -17.93 -21.59 -21.70
CA MET A 1 -18.68 -20.61 -22.50
C MET A 1 -17.81 -19.38 -22.54
N ALA A 2 -17.32 -19.03 -23.69
CA ALA A 2 -16.59 -17.78 -23.87
C ALA A 2 -17.59 -16.64 -23.65
N TYR A 3 -17.39 -15.83 -22.64
CA TYR A 3 -18.05 -14.54 -22.53
C TYR A 3 -17.55 -13.71 -23.72
N GLN A 4 -18.36 -13.64 -24.73
CA GLN A 4 -18.11 -12.81 -25.91
C GLN A 4 -18.14 -11.34 -25.47
N ASN A 5 -17.08 -10.68 -25.69
CA ASN A 5 -16.73 -9.33 -26.15
C ASN A 5 -17.79 -8.21 -26.19
N ASP A 6 -18.84 -8.24 -25.39
CA ASP A 6 -19.81 -7.14 -25.30
C ASP A 6 -19.59 -6.23 -24.07
N SER A 7 -18.53 -6.45 -23.29
CA SER A 7 -18.25 -5.57 -22.16
C SER A 7 -17.35 -4.42 -22.58
N LEU A 8 -17.93 -3.22 -22.59
CA LEU A 8 -17.27 -1.92 -22.57
C LEU A 8 -16.30 -1.75 -21.40
N PHE A 9 -16.12 -2.78 -20.58
CA PHE A 9 -15.46 -2.73 -19.30
C PHE A 9 -14.38 -3.75 -19.22
N GLU A 10 -13.27 -3.28 -18.74
CA GLU A 10 -12.11 -4.06 -18.38
C GLU A 10 -12.36 -4.76 -17.05
N TRP A 11 -13.28 -5.68 -17.05
CA TRP A 11 -13.39 -6.63 -15.98
C TRP A 11 -12.17 -7.56 -16.02
N PHE A 12 -11.70 -7.97 -14.88
CA PHE A 12 -10.60 -8.91 -14.76
C PHE A 12 -10.95 -10.01 -13.76
N GLU A 13 -10.29 -11.15 -13.93
CA GLU A 13 -10.52 -12.32 -13.10
C GLU A 13 -9.27 -12.59 -12.27
N VAL A 14 -9.47 -12.88 -10.99
CA VAL A 14 -8.45 -13.31 -10.06
C VAL A 14 -8.90 -14.58 -9.36
N SER A 15 -8.04 -15.60 -9.36
CA SER A 15 -8.28 -16.83 -8.59
C SER A 15 -7.60 -16.69 -7.23
N PHE A 16 -8.35 -16.91 -6.15
CA PHE A 16 -7.83 -16.84 -4.78
C PHE A 16 -7.67 -18.25 -4.21
N GLY A 17 -6.45 -18.57 -3.80
CA GLY A 17 -6.11 -19.72 -2.97
C GLY A 17 -6.10 -19.36 -1.48
N LYS A 18 -5.63 -20.30 -0.65
CA LYS A 18 -5.57 -20.10 0.80
C LYS A 18 -4.60 -19.00 1.24
N LYS A 19 -3.50 -18.79 0.51
CA LYS A 19 -2.43 -17.85 0.89
C LYS A 19 -1.93 -17.01 -0.27
N SER A 20 -2.51 -17.15 -1.44
CA SER A 20 -2.08 -16.49 -2.66
C SER A 20 -3.25 -16.13 -3.56
N SER A 21 -3.06 -15.13 -4.39
CA SER A 21 -3.89 -14.80 -5.54
C SER A 21 -3.17 -15.20 -6.82
N ILE A 22 -3.92 -15.65 -7.83
CA ILE A 22 -3.40 -16.00 -9.15
C ILE A 22 -3.97 -15.00 -10.15
N VAL A 23 -3.08 -14.22 -10.74
CA VAL A 23 -3.39 -13.21 -11.75
C VAL A 23 -2.66 -13.58 -13.04
N ALA A 24 -3.39 -13.73 -14.12
CA ALA A 24 -2.85 -14.11 -15.43
C ALA A 24 -1.93 -15.36 -15.36
N GLY A 25 -2.30 -16.35 -14.56
CA GLY A 25 -1.55 -17.60 -14.38
C GLY A 25 -0.30 -17.49 -13.51
N LYS A 26 -0.04 -16.33 -12.89
CA LYS A 26 1.09 -16.11 -11.96
C LYS A 26 0.59 -15.91 -10.54
N GLU A 27 1.27 -16.55 -9.61
CA GLU A 27 0.94 -16.54 -8.18
C GLU A 27 1.59 -15.36 -7.45
N TYR A 28 0.80 -14.67 -6.60
CA TYR A 28 1.22 -13.55 -5.75
C TYR A 28 0.75 -13.79 -4.32
N PRO A 29 1.49 -13.35 -3.28
CA PRO A 29 1.00 -13.39 -1.91
C PRO A 29 -0.27 -12.55 -1.76
N LEU A 30 -1.22 -12.96 -0.94
CA LEU A 30 -2.38 -12.14 -0.58
C LEU A 30 -1.91 -10.82 0.08
N GLY A 31 -2.54 -9.70 -0.26
CA GLY A 31 -2.14 -8.35 0.17
C GLY A 31 -1.05 -7.71 -0.69
N TYR A 32 -0.53 -8.42 -1.71
CA TYR A 32 0.54 -7.90 -2.57
C TYR A 32 0.11 -6.67 -3.37
N PHE A 33 -1.03 -6.75 -4.02
CA PHE A 33 -1.53 -5.66 -4.88
C PHE A 33 -1.99 -4.46 -4.07
N ALA A 34 -2.57 -4.68 -2.90
CA ALA A 34 -2.91 -3.63 -1.95
C ALA A 34 -1.65 -2.86 -1.50
N ALA A 35 -0.58 -3.57 -1.15
CA ALA A 35 0.69 -2.95 -0.78
C ALA A 35 1.36 -2.18 -1.95
N GLU A 36 1.28 -2.69 -3.17
CA GLU A 36 1.78 -2.00 -4.37
C GLU A 36 0.96 -0.75 -4.69
N ALA A 37 -0.35 -0.77 -4.43
CA ALA A 37 -1.24 0.36 -4.68
C ALA A 37 -0.95 1.56 -3.75
N LEU A 38 -0.45 1.32 -2.53
CA LEU A 38 -0.01 2.38 -1.62
C LEU A 38 1.24 3.12 -2.12
N GLU A 39 1.96 2.56 -3.08
CA GLU A 39 3.16 3.16 -3.69
C GLU A 39 2.86 4.00 -4.96
N ILE A 40 1.59 4.09 -5.38
CA ILE A 40 1.23 4.89 -6.56
C ILE A 40 1.40 6.36 -6.20
N ASP A 41 2.19 7.08 -7.01
CA ASP A 41 2.52 8.48 -6.83
C ASP A 41 1.31 9.39 -7.06
N ASP A 42 1.15 10.43 -6.26
CA ASP A 42 0.10 11.44 -6.39
C ASP A 42 0.13 12.16 -7.74
N ALA A 43 1.32 12.40 -8.30
CA ALA A 43 1.46 13.00 -9.62
C ALA A 43 0.89 12.09 -10.72
N LEU A 44 1.08 10.77 -10.58
CA LEU A 44 0.52 9.79 -11.51
C LEU A 44 -1.02 9.73 -11.41
N LEU A 45 -1.57 9.84 -10.21
CA LEU A 45 -3.03 9.92 -10.02
C LEU A 45 -3.62 11.21 -10.55
N ALA A 46 -2.93 12.33 -10.39
CA ALA A 46 -3.35 13.62 -10.97
C ALA A 46 -3.35 13.58 -12.50
N GLU A 47 -2.31 13.00 -13.12
CA GLU A 47 -2.23 12.79 -14.56
C GLU A 47 -3.38 11.87 -15.04
N LEU A 48 -3.66 10.78 -14.32
CA LEU A 48 -4.77 9.89 -14.64
C LEU A 48 -6.11 10.64 -14.61
N LYS A 49 -6.34 11.43 -13.59
CA LYS A 49 -7.59 12.23 -13.45
C LYS A 49 -7.78 13.18 -14.64
N GLU A 50 -6.72 13.87 -15.03
CA GLU A 50 -6.76 14.77 -16.21
C GLU A 50 -7.04 14.01 -17.51
N LEU A 51 -6.36 12.87 -17.73
CA LEU A 51 -6.54 12.05 -18.94
C LEU A 51 -7.92 11.40 -19.01
N THR A 52 -8.45 10.90 -17.89
CA THR A 52 -9.79 10.31 -17.86
C THR A 52 -10.89 11.35 -18.06
N GLN A 53 -10.70 12.56 -17.55
CA GLN A 53 -11.61 13.67 -17.81
C GLN A 53 -11.62 14.06 -19.28
N ARG A 54 -10.46 14.32 -19.88
CA ARG A 54 -10.34 14.64 -21.31
C ARG A 54 -10.91 13.53 -22.19
N GLY A 55 -10.57 12.29 -21.88
CA GLY A 55 -11.09 11.12 -22.61
C GLY A 55 -12.63 11.06 -22.57
N SER A 56 -13.22 11.36 -21.42
CA SER A 56 -14.68 11.43 -21.27
C SER A 56 -15.29 12.58 -22.10
N GLU A 57 -14.69 13.76 -22.07
CA GLU A 57 -15.12 14.93 -22.84
C GLU A 57 -15.09 14.66 -24.35
N GLU A 58 -13.98 14.15 -24.87
CA GLU A 58 -13.83 13.82 -26.29
C GLU A 58 -14.78 12.69 -26.73
N PHE A 59 -15.02 11.73 -25.82
CA PHE A 59 -15.99 10.68 -26.09
C PHE A 59 -17.42 11.22 -26.18
N HIS A 60 -17.81 12.18 -25.34
CA HIS A 60 -19.09 12.88 -25.45
C HIS A 60 -19.20 13.69 -26.75
N VAL A 61 -18.13 14.37 -27.18
CA VAL A 61 -18.10 15.05 -28.47
C VAL A 61 -18.29 14.05 -29.60
N PHE A 62 -17.67 12.88 -29.54
CA PHE A 62 -17.88 11.81 -30.53
C PHE A 62 -19.33 11.30 -30.54
N LEU A 63 -19.90 11.01 -29.38
CA LEU A 63 -21.31 10.53 -29.30
C LEU A 63 -22.30 11.51 -29.92
N ASN A 64 -22.06 12.82 -29.82
CA ASN A 64 -22.93 13.83 -30.39
C ASN A 64 -22.67 14.08 -31.89
N ALA A 65 -21.41 14.13 -32.30
CA ALA A 65 -21.02 14.50 -33.67
C ALA A 65 -20.89 13.31 -34.62
N ARG A 66 -20.51 12.16 -34.11
CA ARG A 66 -20.28 10.89 -34.84
C ARG A 66 -19.40 11.03 -36.10
N THR A 67 -18.47 11.97 -36.08
CA THR A 67 -17.56 12.21 -37.21
C THR A 67 -16.28 11.36 -37.05
N ALA A 68 -15.58 11.12 -38.17
CA ALA A 68 -14.28 10.43 -38.12
C ALA A 68 -13.24 11.21 -37.30
N SER A 69 -13.28 12.55 -37.33
CA SER A 69 -12.40 13.42 -36.57
C SER A 69 -12.63 13.28 -35.07
N SER A 70 -13.90 13.40 -34.62
CA SER A 70 -14.25 13.26 -33.19
C SER A 70 -13.95 11.85 -32.67
N ALA A 71 -14.20 10.82 -33.47
CA ALA A 71 -13.81 9.44 -33.15
C ALA A 71 -12.29 9.31 -32.95
N GLY A 72 -11.50 9.93 -33.83
CA GLY A 72 -10.03 9.91 -33.74
C GLY A 72 -9.51 10.59 -32.47
N MET A 73 -10.08 11.73 -32.09
CA MET A 73 -9.71 12.45 -30.87
C MET A 73 -10.08 11.66 -29.61
N ALA A 74 -11.30 11.14 -29.55
CA ALA A 74 -11.75 10.30 -28.43
C ALA A 74 -10.86 9.06 -28.24
N VAL A 75 -10.53 8.33 -29.34
CA VAL A 75 -9.62 7.19 -29.30
C VAL A 75 -8.25 7.61 -28.78
N GLN A 76 -7.71 8.73 -29.23
CA GLN A 76 -6.39 9.19 -28.82
C GLN A 76 -6.31 9.46 -27.31
N GLU A 77 -7.27 10.20 -26.75
CA GLU A 77 -7.26 10.53 -25.31
C GLU A 77 -7.57 9.32 -24.43
N LEU A 78 -8.49 8.46 -24.84
CA LEU A 78 -8.79 7.22 -24.11
C LEU A 78 -7.64 6.23 -24.15
N ASP A 79 -6.91 6.11 -25.26
CA ASP A 79 -5.73 5.26 -25.37
C ASP A 79 -4.56 5.78 -24.52
N ARG A 80 -4.42 7.12 -24.37
CA ARG A 80 -3.44 7.73 -23.44
C ARG A 80 -3.74 7.38 -21.98
N ALA A 81 -4.99 7.59 -21.56
CA ALA A 81 -5.39 7.25 -20.20
C ALA A 81 -5.20 5.73 -19.93
N TRP A 82 -5.56 4.90 -20.92
CA TRP A 82 -5.36 3.46 -20.82
C TRP A 82 -3.90 3.06 -20.72
N ALA A 83 -3.01 3.70 -21.47
CA ALA A 83 -1.58 3.46 -21.38
C ALA A 83 -1.02 3.77 -19.98
N LEU A 84 -1.61 4.76 -19.27
CA LEU A 84 -1.26 5.07 -17.89
C LEU A 84 -1.85 4.03 -16.92
N ILE A 85 -3.12 3.67 -17.04
CA ILE A 85 -3.80 2.66 -16.21
C ILE A 85 -3.03 1.32 -16.24
N ARG A 86 -2.48 0.97 -17.38
CA ARG A 86 -1.67 -0.26 -17.54
C ARG A 86 -0.39 -0.29 -16.71
N GLN A 87 0.05 0.81 -16.16
CA GLN A 87 1.20 0.88 -15.25
C GLN A 87 0.83 0.57 -13.80
N PHE A 88 -0.45 0.61 -13.46
CA PHE A 88 -0.92 0.40 -12.10
C PHE A 88 -0.82 -1.08 -11.66
N PRO A 89 -0.75 -1.33 -10.35
CA PRO A 89 -0.82 -2.66 -9.78
C PRO A 89 -1.99 -3.46 -10.34
N LEU A 90 -1.83 -4.76 -10.49
CA LEU A 90 -2.71 -5.68 -11.18
C LEU A 90 -2.66 -5.51 -12.72
N TYR A 91 -3.02 -4.35 -13.29
CA TYR A 91 -3.03 -4.13 -14.73
C TYR A 91 -1.66 -4.34 -15.37
N ASN A 92 -0.58 -3.99 -14.67
CA ASN A 92 0.80 -4.23 -15.12
C ASN A 92 1.22 -5.72 -15.06
N LYS A 93 0.41 -6.60 -14.48
CA LYS A 93 0.64 -8.05 -14.41
C LYS A 93 -0.23 -8.84 -15.37
N ILE A 94 -1.27 -8.23 -15.94
CA ILE A 94 -2.14 -8.90 -16.92
C ILE A 94 -1.53 -8.72 -18.29
N PRO A 95 -1.26 -9.81 -19.06
CA PRO A 95 -0.85 -9.70 -20.44
C PRO A 95 -1.93 -8.97 -21.22
N HIS A 96 -1.56 -7.88 -21.86
CA HIS A 96 -2.52 -7.12 -22.62
C HIS A 96 -2.74 -7.77 -23.97
N TRP A 97 -4.01 -7.85 -24.38
CA TRP A 97 -4.40 -8.23 -25.72
C TRP A 97 -3.66 -7.33 -26.71
N ASP A 98 -2.76 -7.87 -27.45
CA ASP A 98 -1.93 -7.24 -28.49
C ASP A 98 -1.69 -5.73 -28.47
N GLY A 99 -1.89 -5.12 -27.33
CA GLY A 99 -1.32 -3.88 -26.85
C GLY A 99 -1.59 -2.60 -27.61
N LYS A 100 -2.33 -2.61 -28.68
CA LYS A 100 -2.38 -1.43 -29.56
C LYS A 100 -3.58 -0.52 -29.35
N ARG A 101 -4.67 -1.02 -28.77
CA ARG A 101 -5.89 -0.23 -28.54
C ARG A 101 -6.64 -0.70 -27.31
N SER A 102 -7.27 0.24 -26.60
CA SER A 102 -8.21 -0.09 -25.53
C SER A 102 -9.51 -0.73 -26.07
N ALA A 103 -10.22 -1.46 -25.20
CA ALA A 103 -11.55 -1.97 -25.55
C ALA A 103 -12.50 -0.84 -26.00
N VAL A 104 -12.32 0.35 -25.42
CA VAL A 104 -13.09 1.55 -25.75
C VAL A 104 -12.80 2.04 -27.17
N SER A 105 -11.56 1.93 -27.64
CA SER A 105 -11.21 2.29 -29.02
C SER A 105 -11.91 1.40 -30.04
N TYR A 106 -12.04 0.11 -29.75
CA TYR A 106 -12.84 -0.80 -30.58
C TYR A 106 -14.31 -0.45 -30.56
N MET A 107 -14.85 -0.11 -29.38
CA MET A 107 -16.24 0.34 -29.25
C MET A 107 -16.51 1.59 -30.06
N ILE A 108 -15.64 2.60 -30.02
CA ILE A 108 -15.80 3.83 -30.81
C ILE A 108 -15.85 3.52 -32.31
N HIS A 109 -15.03 2.60 -32.76
CA HIS A 109 -15.07 2.15 -34.15
C HIS A 109 -16.43 1.51 -34.48
N ASP A 110 -16.89 0.57 -33.67
CA ASP A 110 -18.18 -0.10 -33.86
C ASP A 110 -19.34 0.90 -33.88
N LEU A 111 -19.37 1.85 -32.93
CA LEU A 111 -20.42 2.86 -32.85
C LEU A 111 -20.42 3.82 -34.03
N ARG A 112 -19.27 4.06 -34.64
CA ARG A 112 -19.18 4.83 -35.85
C ARG A 112 -19.84 4.14 -37.05
N GLU A 113 -19.64 2.83 -37.17
CA GLU A 113 -20.13 2.03 -38.29
C GLU A 113 -21.60 1.58 -38.11
N ASP A 114 -22.03 1.29 -36.85
CA ASP A 114 -23.38 0.82 -36.52
C ASP A 114 -24.23 1.94 -35.89
N ALA A 115 -25.08 2.56 -36.72
CA ALA A 115 -26.00 3.63 -36.28
C ALA A 115 -27.02 3.14 -35.24
N ALA A 116 -27.54 1.94 -35.37
CA ALA A 116 -28.55 1.42 -34.45
C ALA A 116 -27.94 1.14 -33.07
N LYS A 117 -26.71 0.65 -33.00
CA LYS A 117 -25.96 0.46 -31.75
C LYS A 117 -25.68 1.80 -31.09
N HIS A 118 -25.28 2.80 -31.86
CA HIS A 118 -25.06 4.16 -31.41
C HIS A 118 -26.33 4.79 -30.79
N ASP A 119 -27.47 4.67 -31.49
CA ASP A 119 -28.75 5.22 -31.01
C ASP A 119 -29.23 4.52 -29.72
N ARG A 120 -29.03 3.19 -29.58
CA ARG A 120 -29.31 2.47 -28.34
C ARG A 120 -28.42 2.95 -27.21
N MET A 121 -27.15 3.25 -27.47
CA MET A 121 -26.25 3.78 -26.46
C MET A 121 -26.67 5.15 -25.91
N LEU A 122 -27.30 5.98 -26.73
CA LEU A 122 -27.82 7.27 -26.31
C LEU A 122 -29.25 7.18 -25.70
N THR A 123 -29.95 6.08 -25.91
CA THR A 123 -31.33 5.92 -25.44
C THR A 123 -31.34 5.43 -23.98
N VAL A 124 -31.85 6.28 -23.08
CA VAL A 124 -31.97 5.96 -21.65
C VAL A 124 -32.86 4.72 -21.45
N GLY A 125 -32.40 3.80 -20.60
CA GLY A 125 -33.11 2.55 -20.28
C GLY A 125 -32.74 1.38 -21.20
N THR A 126 -31.89 1.58 -22.21
CA THR A 126 -31.30 0.45 -22.94
C THR A 126 -30.11 -0.16 -22.18
N GLN A 127 -29.83 -1.41 -22.42
CA GLN A 127 -28.70 -2.09 -21.81
C GLN A 127 -27.37 -1.41 -22.17
N GLU A 128 -27.22 -0.99 -23.41
CA GLU A 128 -26.04 -0.28 -23.90
C GLU A 128 -25.85 1.08 -23.19
N ASN A 129 -26.94 1.83 -22.95
CA ASN A 129 -26.87 3.09 -22.21
C ASN A 129 -26.48 2.87 -20.73
N GLU A 130 -27.04 1.87 -20.08
CA GLU A 130 -26.67 1.53 -18.69
C GLU A 130 -25.21 1.10 -18.57
N LEU A 131 -24.72 0.31 -19.52
CA LEU A 131 -23.31 -0.05 -19.60
C LEU A 131 -22.42 1.17 -19.76
N LEU A 132 -22.75 2.07 -20.68
CA LEU A 132 -22.03 3.32 -20.90
C LEU A 132 -21.95 4.16 -19.62
N ARG A 133 -23.07 4.36 -18.94
CA ARG A 133 -23.14 5.15 -17.70
C ARG A 133 -22.27 4.56 -16.60
N ARG A 134 -22.32 3.25 -16.43
CA ARG A 134 -21.47 2.55 -15.44
C ARG A 134 -19.98 2.72 -15.75
N TRP A 135 -19.62 2.55 -17.03
CA TRP A 135 -18.24 2.75 -17.46
C TRP A 135 -17.77 4.18 -17.19
N GLN A 136 -18.50 5.18 -17.66
CA GLN A 136 -18.14 6.58 -17.45
C GLN A 136 -17.97 6.91 -15.97
N GLY A 137 -18.90 6.46 -15.12
CA GLY A 137 -18.82 6.68 -13.68
C GLY A 137 -17.56 6.07 -13.04
N ARG A 138 -17.14 4.87 -13.43
CA ARG A 138 -15.92 4.23 -12.90
C ARG A 138 -14.65 4.86 -13.47
N TYR A 139 -14.64 5.10 -14.77
CA TYR A 139 -13.49 5.66 -15.47
C TYR A 139 -13.13 7.05 -14.95
N SER A 140 -14.13 7.92 -14.75
CA SER A 140 -13.92 9.27 -14.23
C SER A 140 -13.49 9.30 -12.75
N ARG A 141 -13.87 8.31 -11.95
CA ARG A 141 -13.56 8.25 -10.51
C ARG A 141 -12.33 7.42 -10.19
N MET A 142 -11.74 6.70 -11.14
CA MET A 142 -10.67 5.73 -10.86
C MET A 142 -9.52 6.34 -10.05
N ALA A 143 -9.06 7.54 -10.39
CA ALA A 143 -7.98 8.21 -9.68
C ALA A 143 -8.39 8.57 -8.23
N ASP A 144 -9.58 9.12 -8.05
CA ASP A 144 -10.11 9.51 -6.75
C ASP A 144 -10.38 8.28 -5.87
N ASP A 145 -10.89 7.18 -6.45
CA ASP A 145 -11.13 5.93 -5.73
C ASP A 145 -9.81 5.29 -5.27
N ILE A 146 -8.75 5.31 -6.09
CA ILE A 146 -7.43 4.82 -5.69
C ILE A 146 -6.85 5.72 -4.59
N LYS A 147 -6.97 7.05 -4.72
CA LYS A 147 -6.48 7.99 -3.70
C LYS A 147 -7.19 7.79 -2.37
N ARG A 148 -8.50 7.56 -2.40
CA ARG A 148 -9.29 7.22 -1.21
C ARG A 148 -8.81 5.91 -0.58
N PHE A 149 -8.60 4.87 -1.39
CA PHE A 149 -8.04 3.61 -0.90
C PHE A 149 -6.69 3.82 -0.20
N GLN A 150 -5.80 4.61 -0.79
CA GLN A 150 -4.50 4.92 -0.17
C GLN A 150 -4.68 5.60 1.18
N TYR A 151 -5.55 6.62 1.26
CA TYR A 151 -5.80 7.36 2.48
C TYR A 151 -6.40 6.48 3.58
N ASP A 152 -7.49 5.76 3.30
CA ASP A 152 -8.17 4.88 4.25
C ASP A 152 -7.25 3.78 4.79
N VAL A 153 -6.40 3.23 3.92
CA VAL A 153 -5.49 2.15 4.29
C VAL A 153 -4.26 2.66 5.02
N ASP A 154 -3.72 3.84 4.64
CA ASP A 154 -2.61 4.47 5.33
C ASP A 154 -2.98 4.80 6.78
N ASP A 155 -4.12 5.44 7.02
CA ASP A 155 -4.64 5.74 8.36
C ASP A 155 -4.81 4.46 9.19
N MET A 156 -5.44 3.43 8.62
CA MET A 156 -5.62 2.15 9.31
C MET A 156 -4.28 1.49 9.68
N LEU A 157 -3.32 1.49 8.76
CA LEU A 157 -2.02 0.84 8.97
C LEU A 157 -1.15 1.60 9.96
N THR A 158 -1.18 2.93 9.91
CA THR A 158 -0.35 3.80 10.74
C THR A 158 -0.90 3.91 12.16
N ASP A 159 -2.20 4.16 12.31
CA ASP A 159 -2.79 4.44 13.61
C ASP A 159 -3.13 3.18 14.41
N PHE A 160 -3.49 2.09 13.73
CA PHE A 160 -3.97 0.89 14.43
C PHE A 160 -3.02 -0.31 14.31
N PHE A 161 -2.20 -0.41 13.25
CA PHE A 161 -1.42 -1.62 12.99
C PHE A 161 0.07 -1.47 13.28
N GLU A 162 0.63 -0.24 13.29
CA GLU A 162 2.10 -0.05 13.42
C GLU A 162 2.62 -0.55 14.76
N GLU A 163 1.93 -0.29 15.86
CA GLU A 163 2.35 -0.64 17.22
C GLU A 163 1.84 -1.99 17.74
N LEU A 164 1.25 -2.82 16.86
CA LEU A 164 0.73 -4.12 17.29
C LEU A 164 1.84 -5.00 17.89
N PRO A 165 1.61 -5.57 19.08
CA PRO A 165 2.59 -6.42 19.76
C PRO A 165 2.75 -7.78 19.08
N SER A 166 1.86 -8.15 18.19
CA SER A 166 1.86 -9.41 17.46
C SER A 166 1.43 -9.17 16.00
N ARG A 167 2.04 -9.89 15.07
CA ARG A 167 1.75 -9.82 13.62
C ARG A 167 0.98 -11.05 13.15
N ARG A 168 0.02 -11.50 13.95
CA ARG A 168 -0.84 -12.65 13.65
C ARG A 168 -2.20 -12.19 13.13
N PRO A 169 -2.92 -13.02 12.37
CA PRO A 169 -4.26 -12.68 11.85
C PRO A 169 -5.23 -12.18 12.91
N GLU A 170 -5.20 -12.78 14.13
CA GLU A 170 -6.10 -12.40 15.21
C GLU A 170 -5.81 -10.99 15.75
N ALA A 171 -4.53 -10.57 15.78
CA ALA A 171 -4.17 -9.22 16.19
C ALA A 171 -4.59 -8.18 15.16
N TYR A 172 -4.45 -8.50 13.87
CA TYR A 172 -4.95 -7.64 12.80
C TYR A 172 -6.48 -7.54 12.81
N ALA A 173 -7.18 -8.63 13.08
CA ALA A 173 -8.64 -8.61 13.20
C ALA A 173 -9.10 -7.72 14.36
N ALA A 174 -8.47 -7.83 15.54
CA ALA A 174 -8.79 -6.99 16.69
C ALA A 174 -8.50 -5.49 16.42
N ALA A 175 -7.36 -5.17 15.80
CA ALA A 175 -7.03 -3.80 15.44
C ALA A 175 -7.96 -3.24 14.36
N PHE A 176 -8.40 -4.08 13.42
CA PHE A 176 -9.40 -3.69 12.42
C PHE A 176 -10.77 -3.41 13.05
N GLU A 177 -11.19 -4.20 14.04
CA GLU A 177 -12.41 -3.94 14.82
C GLU A 177 -12.32 -2.57 15.52
N GLU A 178 -11.21 -2.27 16.20
CA GLU A 178 -10.96 -0.98 16.84
C GLU A 178 -10.97 0.19 15.83
N CYS A 179 -10.34 0.00 14.68
CA CYS A 179 -10.37 0.96 13.59
C CYS A 179 -11.81 1.25 13.12
N MET A 180 -12.61 0.21 12.89
CA MET A 180 -14.01 0.35 12.45
C MET A 180 -14.89 1.00 13.51
N GLU A 181 -14.67 0.73 14.79
CA GLU A 181 -15.38 1.40 15.88
C GLU A 181 -15.02 2.89 15.95
N SER A 182 -13.74 3.24 15.83
CA SER A 182 -13.27 4.62 15.79
C SER A 182 -13.91 5.41 14.65
N PHE A 183 -13.93 4.87 13.45
CA PHE A 183 -14.61 5.51 12.31
C PHE A 183 -16.12 5.68 12.55
N ARG A 184 -16.77 4.69 13.16
CA ARG A 184 -18.18 4.78 13.50
C ARG A 184 -18.47 5.88 14.53
N GLU A 185 -17.60 6.05 15.52
CA GLU A 185 -17.73 7.13 16.52
C GLU A 185 -17.58 8.51 15.88
N ILE A 186 -16.61 8.68 14.99
CA ILE A 186 -16.41 9.92 14.24
C ILE A 186 -17.65 10.22 13.39
N TYR A 187 -18.18 9.22 12.67
CA TYR A 187 -19.39 9.37 11.87
C TYR A 187 -20.60 9.82 12.70
N LEU A 188 -20.79 9.26 13.90
CA LEU A 188 -21.90 9.63 14.77
C LEU A 188 -21.76 11.02 15.38
N GLN A 189 -20.55 11.60 15.38
CA GLN A 189 -20.25 12.92 15.95
C GLN A 189 -20.12 14.02 14.90
N THR A 190 -19.98 13.66 13.62
CA THR A 190 -19.83 14.66 12.56
C THR A 190 -21.18 15.27 12.17
N GLU A 191 -21.20 16.61 12.03
CA GLU A 191 -22.33 17.36 11.50
C GLU A 191 -22.05 17.84 10.06
N ASP A 192 -20.82 17.57 9.55
CA ASP A 192 -20.43 17.97 8.21
C ASP A 192 -21.09 17.07 7.15
N LYS A 193 -21.77 17.71 6.20
CA LYS A 193 -22.49 17.00 5.14
C LYS A 193 -21.55 16.31 4.14
N ASP A 194 -20.37 16.87 3.94
CA ASP A 194 -19.38 16.32 3.01
C ASP A 194 -18.73 15.07 3.65
N ASP A 195 -18.47 15.08 4.96
CA ASP A 195 -18.02 13.92 5.71
C ASP A 195 -19.10 12.82 5.75
N LEU A 196 -20.38 13.19 5.96
CA LEU A 196 -21.48 12.25 5.91
C LEU A 196 -21.64 11.60 4.53
N ALA A 197 -21.53 12.39 3.46
CA ALA A 197 -21.57 11.89 2.08
C ALA A 197 -20.37 10.95 1.79
N TYR A 198 -19.19 11.29 2.29
CA TYR A 198 -18.00 10.46 2.20
C TYR A 198 -18.20 9.10 2.86
N MET A 199 -18.79 9.07 4.06
CA MET A 199 -19.04 7.84 4.82
C MET A 199 -20.16 6.99 4.20
N ASP A 200 -21.21 7.62 3.68
CA ASP A 200 -22.31 6.93 2.98
C ASP A 200 -21.86 6.29 1.66
N GLU A 201 -20.88 6.86 0.99
CA GLU A 201 -20.26 6.28 -0.21
C GLU A 201 -19.34 5.10 0.12
N ARG A 202 -18.95 4.93 1.38
CA ARG A 202 -18.14 3.83 1.86
C ARG A 202 -18.96 2.54 1.90
N LYS A 203 -19.09 1.91 0.75
CA LYS A 203 -19.84 0.66 0.62
C LYS A 203 -18.96 -0.49 1.10
N ASP A 204 -19.28 -1.03 2.26
CA ASP A 204 -18.70 -2.29 2.75
C ASP A 204 -19.10 -3.51 1.89
N ASN A 205 -19.91 -3.29 0.87
CA ASN A 205 -20.40 -4.30 -0.04
C ASN A 205 -19.79 -4.14 -1.43
N PHE A 206 -18.87 -5.02 -1.77
CA PHE A 206 -18.29 -5.12 -3.11
C PHE A 206 -19.01 -6.22 -3.87
N PRO A 207 -19.85 -5.90 -4.88
CA PRO A 207 -20.49 -6.92 -5.69
C PRO A 207 -19.43 -7.63 -6.55
N VAL A 208 -19.16 -8.88 -6.23
CA VAL A 208 -18.25 -9.73 -7.00
C VAL A 208 -18.96 -11.01 -7.43
N ASN A 209 -18.70 -11.45 -8.66
CA ASN A 209 -19.13 -12.76 -9.11
C ASN A 209 -18.08 -13.78 -8.71
N ILE A 210 -18.51 -14.83 -7.98
CA ILE A 210 -17.64 -15.89 -7.49
C ILE A 210 -17.95 -17.19 -8.21
N SER A 211 -16.93 -17.86 -8.70
CA SER A 211 -16.97 -19.23 -9.21
C SER A 211 -15.84 -20.06 -8.59
N PHE A 212 -15.94 -21.38 -8.65
CA PHE A 212 -14.89 -22.27 -8.16
C PHE A 212 -14.19 -22.92 -9.34
N VAL A 213 -12.86 -22.88 -9.32
CA VAL A 213 -12.01 -23.45 -10.38
C VAL A 213 -10.93 -24.33 -9.76
N VAL A 214 -10.36 -25.20 -10.58
CA VAL A 214 -9.17 -25.98 -10.18
C VAL A 214 -7.94 -25.26 -10.68
N GLU A 215 -7.11 -24.81 -9.74
CA GLU A 215 -5.78 -24.25 -10.01
C GLU A 215 -4.69 -25.24 -9.59
N ARG A 216 -3.45 -24.95 -9.96
CA ARG A 216 -2.29 -25.76 -9.57
C ARG A 216 -1.27 -24.89 -8.84
N ASP A 217 -0.86 -25.35 -7.68
CA ASP A 217 0.23 -24.74 -6.92
C ASP A 217 1.53 -24.76 -7.75
N GLN A 218 2.15 -23.61 -7.92
CA GLN A 218 3.30 -23.45 -8.81
C GLN A 218 4.56 -24.18 -8.32
N LYS A 219 4.66 -24.48 -7.02
CA LYS A 219 5.83 -25.15 -6.43
C LYS A 219 5.68 -26.66 -6.45
N THR A 220 4.48 -27.15 -6.12
CA THR A 220 4.22 -28.59 -5.96
C THR A 220 3.54 -29.22 -7.16
N GLY A 221 2.92 -28.43 -8.04
CA GLY A 221 2.11 -28.89 -9.15
C GLY A 221 0.77 -29.53 -8.74
N LEU A 222 0.46 -29.60 -7.44
CA LEU A 222 -0.75 -30.22 -6.94
C LEU A 222 -1.99 -29.37 -7.23
N PRO A 223 -3.12 -29.99 -7.63
CA PRO A 223 -4.36 -29.27 -7.87
C PRO A 223 -4.99 -28.85 -6.53
N PHE A 224 -5.63 -27.68 -6.53
CA PHE A 224 -6.46 -27.20 -5.44
C PHE A 224 -7.68 -26.46 -5.96
N ILE A 225 -8.73 -26.32 -5.13
CA ILE A 225 -9.90 -25.53 -5.47
C ILE A 225 -9.59 -24.08 -5.11
N ALA A 226 -9.73 -23.18 -6.09
CA ALA A 226 -9.60 -21.74 -5.90
C ALA A 226 -10.95 -21.05 -6.13
N GLU A 227 -11.17 -19.95 -5.42
CA GLU A 227 -12.28 -19.03 -5.65
C GLU A 227 -11.89 -18.05 -6.76
N LYS A 228 -12.50 -18.19 -7.91
CA LYS A 228 -12.31 -17.28 -9.03
C LYS A 228 -13.33 -16.15 -8.94
N MET A 229 -12.83 -14.94 -8.77
CA MET A 229 -13.63 -13.73 -8.64
C MET A 229 -13.46 -12.84 -9.86
N THR A 230 -14.57 -12.25 -10.31
CA THR A 230 -14.60 -11.27 -11.38
C THR A 230 -14.85 -9.90 -10.78
N PHE A 231 -13.93 -8.97 -11.03
CA PHE A 231 -13.99 -7.59 -10.57
C PHE A 231 -14.26 -6.66 -11.74
N GLU A 232 -15.05 -5.64 -11.50
CA GLU A 232 -15.37 -4.62 -12.46
C GLU A 232 -14.57 -3.32 -12.25
N ASP A 233 -13.91 -3.18 -11.10
CA ASP A 233 -13.04 -2.04 -10.78
C ASP A 233 -11.84 -2.49 -9.94
N LEU A 234 -10.76 -1.70 -10.04
CA LEU A 234 -9.51 -1.99 -9.36
C LEU A 234 -9.65 -1.90 -7.84
N VAL A 235 -10.38 -0.91 -7.33
CA VAL A 235 -10.42 -0.62 -5.89
C VAL A 235 -11.14 -1.71 -5.11
N SER A 236 -12.24 -2.25 -5.65
CA SER A 236 -12.91 -3.43 -5.08
C SER A 236 -11.96 -4.64 -4.95
N PHE A 237 -11.09 -4.82 -5.95
CA PHE A 237 -10.07 -5.87 -5.87
C PHE A 237 -9.00 -5.54 -4.83
N LEU A 238 -8.53 -4.30 -4.73
CA LEU A 238 -7.51 -3.90 -3.76
C LEU A 238 -7.97 -4.10 -2.32
N TYR A 239 -9.21 -3.74 -1.99
CA TYR A 239 -9.80 -4.03 -0.68
C TYR A 239 -9.92 -5.54 -0.44
N MET A 240 -10.36 -6.32 -1.43
CA MET A 240 -10.43 -7.77 -1.30
C MET A 240 -9.05 -8.39 -1.05
N ASP A 241 -8.02 -7.95 -1.78
CA ASP A 241 -6.64 -8.42 -1.60
C ASP A 241 -6.10 -8.04 -0.22
N LEU A 242 -6.38 -6.81 0.26
CA LEU A 242 -6.03 -6.33 1.60
C LEU A 242 -6.66 -7.20 2.69
N TYR A 243 -7.98 -7.39 2.68
CA TYR A 243 -8.69 -8.16 3.72
C TYR A 243 -8.27 -9.63 3.73
N ARG A 244 -8.07 -10.23 2.57
CA ARG A 244 -7.54 -11.59 2.47
C ARG A 244 -6.09 -11.66 2.93
N GLY A 245 -5.30 -10.63 2.68
CA GLY A 245 -3.93 -10.48 3.21
C GLY A 245 -3.94 -10.47 4.74
N MET A 246 -4.76 -9.64 5.37
CA MET A 246 -4.92 -9.58 6.84
C MET A 246 -5.32 -10.92 7.43
N ALA A 247 -6.25 -11.63 6.79
CA ALA A 247 -6.73 -12.94 7.24
C ALA A 247 -5.64 -14.03 7.27
N VAL A 248 -4.53 -13.85 6.55
CA VAL A 248 -3.37 -14.77 6.56
C VAL A 248 -2.12 -14.17 7.21
N GLY A 249 -2.23 -12.97 7.78
CA GLY A 249 -1.12 -12.29 8.44
C GLY A 249 -0.19 -11.52 7.50
N ASN A 250 -0.62 -11.24 6.27
CA ASN A 250 0.09 -10.43 5.30
C ASN A 250 -0.48 -9.02 5.27
N VAL A 251 0.31 -8.02 5.62
CA VAL A 251 -0.12 -6.62 5.69
C VAL A 251 0.98 -5.71 5.17
N ALA A 252 0.61 -4.62 4.51
CA ALA A 252 1.57 -3.60 4.12
C ALA A 252 2.15 -2.89 5.34
N ARG A 253 3.43 -2.52 5.28
CA ARG A 253 4.14 -1.78 6.31
C ARG A 253 5.06 -0.74 5.71
N LEU A 254 5.16 0.41 6.34
CA LEU A 254 6.11 1.45 5.96
C LEU A 254 7.54 1.07 6.37
N CYS A 255 8.50 1.19 5.48
CA CYS A 255 9.90 0.89 5.77
C CYS A 255 10.56 2.06 6.50
N HIS A 256 11.05 1.86 7.73
CA HIS A 256 11.72 2.90 8.53
C HIS A 256 13.06 3.40 7.99
N ASN A 257 13.50 2.95 6.81
CA ASN A 257 14.75 3.41 6.19
C ASN A 257 14.55 4.13 4.84
N CYS A 258 13.50 3.82 4.11
CA CYS A 258 13.25 4.42 2.79
C CYS A 258 11.84 4.99 2.63
N ASP A 259 11.04 4.96 3.69
CA ASP A 259 9.67 5.50 3.78
C ASP A 259 8.76 5.00 2.63
N ARG A 260 8.97 3.75 2.19
CA ARG A 260 8.18 3.09 1.15
C ARG A 260 7.45 1.90 1.72
N TRP A 261 6.23 1.68 1.23
CA TRP A 261 5.41 0.55 1.60
C TRP A 261 5.99 -0.78 1.11
N PHE A 262 5.89 -1.82 1.91
CA PHE A 262 6.25 -3.19 1.53
C PHE A 262 5.32 -4.19 2.19
N LEU A 263 5.06 -5.30 1.51
CA LEU A 263 4.26 -6.38 2.08
C LEU A 263 5.07 -7.15 3.13
N LEU A 264 4.57 -7.12 4.37
CA LEU A 264 5.04 -7.99 5.43
C LEU A 264 4.28 -9.33 5.34
N THR A 265 5.00 -10.43 5.13
CA THR A 265 4.41 -11.77 5.03
C THR A 265 4.71 -12.59 6.26
N GLY A 266 3.65 -13.11 6.92
CA GLY A 266 3.76 -13.97 8.10
C GLY A 266 4.13 -13.21 9.38
N ALA A 267 4.32 -13.97 10.48
CA ALA A 267 4.51 -13.43 11.83
C ALA A 267 5.89 -12.77 12.10
N TYR A 268 6.68 -12.53 11.06
CA TYR A 268 8.00 -11.95 11.22
C TYR A 268 7.94 -10.44 11.34
N ASP A 269 8.21 -9.92 12.53
CA ASP A 269 8.17 -8.48 12.82
C ASP A 269 9.44 -7.77 12.33
N THR A 270 9.42 -7.21 11.13
CA THR A 270 10.49 -6.36 10.59
C THR A 270 9.95 -5.01 10.15
N VAL A 271 10.66 -3.94 10.49
CA VAL A 271 10.37 -2.56 10.08
C VAL A 271 11.17 -2.14 8.84
N TYR A 272 11.88 -3.05 8.19
CA TYR A 272 12.74 -2.75 7.05
C TYR A 272 12.44 -3.67 5.88
N CYS A 273 12.27 -3.09 4.70
CA CYS A 273 12.08 -3.83 3.46
C CYS A 273 13.38 -4.48 2.94
N GLN A 274 13.26 -5.26 1.87
CA GLN A 274 14.40 -5.89 1.20
C GLN A 274 14.89 -5.11 -0.03
N ARG A 275 14.35 -3.94 -0.32
CA ARG A 275 14.82 -3.09 -1.41
C ARG A 275 16.19 -2.53 -1.09
N VAL A 276 16.96 -2.20 -2.12
CA VAL A 276 18.24 -1.48 -1.96
C VAL A 276 17.98 -0.17 -1.23
N ALA A 277 18.77 0.09 -0.20
CA ALA A 277 18.61 1.27 0.64
C ALA A 277 18.98 2.56 -0.13
N PRO A 278 18.33 3.69 0.14
CA PRO A 278 18.72 4.96 -0.45
C PRO A 278 20.19 5.28 -0.20
N GLY A 279 20.91 5.64 -1.26
CA GLY A 279 22.34 5.94 -1.22
C GLY A 279 23.29 4.73 -1.17
N GLU A 280 22.75 3.50 -1.26
CA GLU A 280 23.54 2.26 -1.30
C GLU A 280 23.48 1.64 -2.71
N GLU A 281 24.53 0.91 -3.08
CA GLU A 281 24.55 0.20 -4.37
C GLU A 281 23.96 -1.21 -4.27
N THR A 282 24.18 -1.90 -3.15
CA THR A 282 23.83 -3.32 -3.00
C THR A 282 23.15 -3.65 -1.67
N ARG A 283 23.40 -2.88 -0.61
CA ARG A 283 22.85 -3.16 0.70
C ARG A 283 21.36 -2.85 0.76
N THR A 284 20.57 -3.78 1.28
CA THR A 284 19.13 -3.61 1.47
C THR A 284 18.83 -2.76 2.71
N CYS A 285 17.61 -2.16 2.76
CA CYS A 285 17.12 -1.45 3.95
C CYS A 285 17.20 -2.32 5.20
N ARG A 286 16.92 -3.62 5.09
CA ARG A 286 17.04 -4.59 6.19
C ARG A 286 18.48 -4.75 6.67
N GLN A 287 19.45 -4.81 5.77
CA GLN A 287 20.86 -4.90 6.14
C GLN A 287 21.37 -3.62 6.79
N VAL A 288 21.01 -2.47 6.25
CA VAL A 288 21.35 -1.16 6.83
C VAL A 288 20.71 -0.98 8.21
N GLY A 289 19.42 -1.33 8.35
CA GLY A 289 18.72 -1.27 9.65
C GLY A 289 19.30 -2.21 10.69
N ALA A 290 19.66 -3.44 10.32
CA ALA A 290 20.32 -4.38 11.21
C ALA A 290 21.67 -3.84 11.70
N HIS A 291 22.47 -3.29 10.79
CA HIS A 291 23.77 -2.68 11.14
C HIS A 291 23.61 -1.44 12.06
N ARG A 292 22.58 -0.63 11.83
CA ARG A 292 22.27 0.52 12.71
C ARG A 292 21.91 0.08 14.12
N LYS A 293 21.01 -0.92 14.26
CA LYS A 293 20.63 -1.50 15.56
C LYS A 293 21.84 -2.11 16.29
N GLU A 294 22.72 -2.82 15.55
CA GLU A 294 23.94 -3.39 16.11
C GLU A 294 24.90 -2.29 16.58
N LYS A 295 25.09 -1.23 15.80
CA LYS A 295 25.91 -0.08 16.18
C LYS A 295 25.39 0.61 17.44
N GLU A 296 24.06 0.83 17.52
CA GLU A 296 23.41 1.41 18.71
C GLU A 296 23.58 0.51 19.94
N LYS A 297 23.41 -0.81 19.78
CA LYS A 297 23.61 -1.78 20.84
C LYS A 297 25.05 -1.77 21.33
N ASN A 298 26.00 -1.83 20.39
CA ASN A 298 27.44 -1.81 20.72
C ASN A 298 27.83 -0.49 21.38
N GLY A 299 27.29 0.66 20.94
CA GLY A 299 27.49 1.96 21.58
C GLY A 299 26.97 1.99 23.03
N LYS A 300 25.75 1.45 23.25
CA LYS A 300 25.20 1.31 24.62
C LYS A 300 26.04 0.38 25.47
N GLU A 301 26.41 -0.79 24.98
CA GLU A 301 27.26 -1.74 25.70
C GLU A 301 28.63 -1.14 26.02
N PHE A 302 29.24 -0.41 25.08
CA PHE A 302 30.49 0.31 25.30
C PHE A 302 30.36 1.34 26.43
N ALA A 303 29.31 2.19 26.38
CA ALA A 303 29.05 3.20 27.38
C ALA A 303 28.89 2.62 28.80
N TYR A 304 28.09 1.55 28.92
CA TYR A 304 27.89 0.88 30.20
C TYR A 304 29.12 0.20 30.70
N ARG A 305 29.93 -0.44 29.86
CA ARG A 305 31.18 -1.12 30.21
C ARG A 305 32.19 -0.12 30.76
N GLU A 306 32.43 0.98 30.08
CA GLU A 306 33.43 1.98 30.52
C GLU A 306 32.95 2.73 31.77
N TYR A 307 31.66 3.09 31.85
CA TYR A 307 31.06 3.61 33.08
C TYR A 307 31.29 2.65 34.27
N THR A 308 30.99 1.38 34.10
CA THR A 308 31.12 0.38 35.20
C THR A 308 32.55 0.26 35.71
N LYS A 309 33.53 0.33 34.81
CA LYS A 309 34.97 0.31 35.23
C LYS A 309 35.28 1.48 36.16
N VAL A 310 34.86 2.70 35.81
CA VAL A 310 35.11 3.90 36.61
C VAL A 310 34.31 3.87 37.91
N TYR A 311 33.04 3.51 37.85
CA TYR A 311 32.20 3.37 39.04
C TYR A 311 32.77 2.40 40.08
N ASN A 312 33.22 1.22 39.62
CA ASN A 312 33.82 0.22 40.51
C ASN A 312 35.15 0.72 41.11
N ARG A 313 35.95 1.47 40.36
CA ARG A 313 37.17 2.14 40.85
C ARG A 313 36.81 3.14 41.96
N LEU A 314 35.84 4.01 41.75
CA LEU A 314 35.37 4.98 42.75
C LEU A 314 34.80 4.27 43.98
N LYS A 315 34.01 3.21 43.80
CA LYS A 315 33.46 2.41 44.89
C LYS A 315 34.59 1.82 45.78
N THR A 316 35.66 1.30 45.15
CA THR A 316 36.83 0.81 45.86
C THR A 316 37.57 1.90 46.63
N TRP A 317 37.69 3.09 46.05
CA TRP A 317 38.30 4.25 46.72
C TRP A 317 37.49 4.73 47.93
N LYS A 318 36.15 4.77 47.81
CA LYS A 318 35.26 5.06 48.94
C LYS A 318 35.41 4.07 50.06
N TYR A 319 35.41 2.75 49.71
CA TYR A 319 35.57 1.68 50.69
C TYR A 319 36.93 1.74 51.43
N ARG A 320 37.99 2.18 50.75
CA ARG A 320 39.33 2.34 51.32
C ARG A 320 39.51 3.71 52.04
N GLY A 321 38.46 4.49 52.23
CA GLY A 321 38.52 5.79 52.89
C GLY A 321 39.25 6.87 52.09
N LYS A 322 39.49 6.69 50.81
CA LYS A 322 40.18 7.65 49.95
C LYS A 322 39.27 8.74 49.39
N LEU A 323 37.97 8.59 49.55
CA LEU A 323 36.94 9.57 49.13
C LEU A 323 35.98 9.84 50.28
N SER A 324 35.66 11.10 50.53
CA SER A 324 34.54 11.50 51.39
C SER A 324 33.19 11.13 50.76
N ALA A 325 32.12 11.12 51.57
CA ALA A 325 30.77 10.87 51.08
C ALA A 325 30.33 11.90 50.05
N GLU A 326 30.67 13.18 50.27
CA GLU A 326 30.34 14.27 49.35
C GLU A 326 31.09 14.15 48.03
N GLU A 327 32.40 13.83 48.10
CA GLU A 327 33.22 13.64 46.92
C GLU A 327 32.78 12.44 46.09
N TRP A 328 32.40 11.34 46.74
CA TRP A 328 31.79 10.19 46.11
C TRP A 328 30.52 10.58 45.31
N ASN A 329 29.57 11.25 45.98
CA ASN A 329 28.32 11.64 45.36
C ASN A 329 28.54 12.55 44.16
N ARG A 330 29.44 13.52 44.26
CA ARG A 330 29.80 14.44 43.18
C ARG A 330 30.39 13.70 41.97
N ARG A 331 31.33 12.78 42.17
CA ARG A 331 32.00 12.03 41.11
C ARG A 331 31.05 11.04 40.46
N VAL A 332 30.20 10.36 41.22
CA VAL A 332 29.19 9.46 40.69
C VAL A 332 28.16 10.22 39.84
N ALA A 333 27.67 11.34 40.29
CA ALA A 333 26.77 12.21 39.50
C ALA A 333 27.44 12.62 38.17
N TYR A 334 28.68 13.09 38.22
CA TYR A 334 29.43 13.49 37.02
C TYR A 334 29.55 12.35 35.99
N ILE A 335 29.94 11.12 36.41
CA ILE A 335 30.05 10.01 35.44
C ILE A 335 28.69 9.57 34.90
N GLN A 336 27.61 9.76 35.66
CA GLN A 336 26.24 9.51 35.17
C GLN A 336 25.84 10.51 34.07
N ASP A 337 26.13 11.80 34.29
CA ASP A 337 25.84 12.86 33.31
C ASP A 337 26.69 12.68 32.05
N VAL A 338 27.97 12.34 32.17
CA VAL A 338 28.85 12.05 31.03
C VAL A 338 28.32 10.86 30.23
N LYS A 339 27.87 9.77 30.90
CA LYS A 339 27.25 8.63 30.25
C LYS A 339 25.94 9.02 29.54
N ALA A 340 25.08 9.78 30.19
CA ALA A 340 23.83 10.24 29.60
C ALA A 340 24.07 11.10 28.34
N SER A 341 25.01 12.04 28.41
CA SER A 341 25.40 12.88 27.27
C SER A 341 25.97 12.07 26.11
N PHE A 342 26.79 11.05 26.39
CA PHE A 342 27.30 10.15 25.36
C PHE A 342 26.18 9.35 24.68
N LEU A 343 25.27 8.76 25.47
CA LEU A 343 24.14 7.99 24.94
C LEU A 343 23.17 8.86 24.11
N ALA A 344 23.09 10.16 24.41
CA ALA A 344 22.34 11.14 23.63
C ALA A 344 23.07 11.61 22.36
N GLY A 345 24.27 11.09 22.06
CA GLY A 345 25.07 11.48 20.90
C GLY A 345 25.80 12.81 21.03
N GLY A 346 25.90 13.36 22.26
CA GLY A 346 26.52 14.66 22.55
C GLY A 346 28.04 14.66 22.55
N MET A 347 28.70 13.51 22.36
CA MET A 347 30.18 13.41 22.31
C MET A 347 30.63 12.11 21.57
N SER A 348 31.87 12.12 21.09
CA SER A 348 32.53 10.97 20.48
C SER A 348 33.05 9.96 21.51
N ASP A 349 33.35 8.72 21.07
CA ASP A 349 33.96 7.68 21.92
C ASP A 349 35.26 8.15 22.59
N ALA A 350 36.08 8.89 21.86
CA ALA A 350 37.34 9.44 22.38
C ALA A 350 37.14 10.45 23.49
N GLU A 351 36.20 11.40 23.30
CA GLU A 351 35.82 12.41 24.30
C GLU A 351 35.19 11.78 25.53
N TYR A 352 34.36 10.75 25.35
CA TYR A 352 33.77 10.00 26.46
C TYR A 352 34.82 9.36 27.34
N LEU A 353 35.79 8.66 26.73
CA LEU A 353 36.91 8.03 27.46
C LEU A 353 37.77 9.06 28.17
N GLU A 354 38.06 10.20 27.52
CA GLU A 354 38.85 11.30 28.07
C GLU A 354 38.18 11.86 29.35
N LYS A 355 36.89 12.17 29.28
CA LYS A 355 36.12 12.65 30.44
C LYS A 355 36.07 11.65 31.60
N LEU A 356 35.98 10.36 31.30
CA LEU A 356 36.00 9.30 32.29
C LEU A 356 37.39 9.10 32.91
N LYS A 357 38.50 9.47 32.23
CA LYS A 357 39.87 9.41 32.76
C LYS A 357 40.19 10.53 33.72
N GLN A 358 39.50 11.69 33.60
CA GLN A 358 39.73 12.86 34.44
C GLN A 358 39.24 12.69 35.90
N ILE A 359 38.63 11.57 36.20
CA ILE A 359 38.10 11.21 37.55
C ILE A 359 39.06 10.29 38.28
#